data_c3a232860fa0a3f09badff4c0718e4d4
#
_entry.id   c3a232860fa0a3f09badff4c0718e4d4
#
_cell.length_a   1.000
_cell.length_b   1.000
_cell.length_c   1.000
_cell.angle_alpha   90.00
_cell.angle_beta   90.00
_cell.angle_gamma   90.00
#
_symmetry.space_group_name_H-M   'P 1'
#
loop_
_entity.id
_entity.type
_entity.pdbx_description
1 polymer ?
#
loop_
_entity_poly.entity_id
_entity_poly.type
_entity_poly.pdbx_seq_one_letter_code
_entity_poly.pdbx_strand_id
1 'polypeptide(L)'
;WNLRKLLRYIAFDMALVLAAILLTRAGRQHFAAVDSAGGVSLPVLMYHGIAPVPETQYCISPETLESDLQYLQEHHYTAVSPEELIAYTEGTGDLPEKPVLLTFDDGLYNNLSLALPLLEKYDMCAVISVVGSFADVYAPDAPHNDIYSYLTWEDMQQLEDSGRITLGSHTYDMHENGTRRGCAKMEQETEEAYHEALYTDLSMLQTEFQENLHIQPTVFAYPYGFVCPESKPVLEELGFQITLTCLEKPN
;
A
#
# COMPACT_ATOMS: atom_id res chain seq x y z
N TRP A 1 -19.00 51.70 17.26
CA TRP A 1 -19.25 50.51 16.41
C TRP A 1 -20.76 50.36 16.22
N ASN A 2 -21.21 50.23 14.95
CA ASN A 2 -22.63 50.14 14.64
C ASN A 2 -23.10 48.69 14.90
N LEU A 3 -23.89 48.50 15.95
CA LEU A 3 -24.44 47.22 16.41
C LEU A 3 -25.05 46.40 15.25
N ARG A 4 -25.69 47.06 14.29
CA ARG A 4 -26.26 46.40 13.09
C ARG A 4 -25.18 45.79 12.17
N LYS A 5 -23.99 46.40 12.10
CA LYS A 5 -22.88 45.82 11.33
C LYS A 5 -22.29 44.60 12.05
N LEU A 6 -22.11 44.69 13.36
CA LEU A 6 -21.62 43.58 14.17
C LEU A 6 -22.56 42.36 14.07
N LEU A 7 -23.86 42.56 14.21
CA LEU A 7 -24.85 41.48 14.08
C LEU A 7 -24.84 40.82 12.68
N ARG A 8 -24.57 41.60 11.61
CA ARG A 8 -24.44 41.03 10.25
C ARG A 8 -23.20 40.16 10.09
N TYR A 9 -22.07 40.56 10.68
CA TYR A 9 -20.85 39.72 10.65
C TYR A 9 -21.06 38.45 11.44
N ILE A 10 -21.61 38.49 12.63
CA ILE A 10 -21.92 37.30 13.44
C ILE A 10 -22.89 36.36 12.69
N ALA A 11 -23.92 36.89 12.05
CA ALA A 11 -24.85 36.07 11.27
C ALA A 11 -24.20 35.43 10.06
N PHE A 12 -23.25 36.11 9.40
CA PHE A 12 -22.48 35.59 8.28
C PHE A 12 -21.52 34.45 8.72
N ASP A 13 -20.79 34.67 9.82
CA ASP A 13 -19.88 33.67 10.37
C ASP A 13 -20.65 32.42 10.85
N MET A 14 -21.79 32.60 11.50
CA MET A 14 -22.67 31.47 11.87
C MET A 14 -23.18 30.69 10.66
N ALA A 15 -23.53 31.40 9.57
CA ALA A 15 -23.96 30.76 8.33
C ALA A 15 -22.83 29.95 7.67
N LEU A 16 -21.58 30.46 7.72
CA LEU A 16 -20.40 29.73 7.24
C LEU A 16 -20.11 28.47 8.06
N VAL A 17 -20.18 28.58 9.39
CA VAL A 17 -20.01 27.41 10.29
C VAL A 17 -21.10 26.38 10.05
N LEU A 18 -22.35 26.82 9.90
CA LEU A 18 -23.47 25.91 9.60
C LEU A 18 -23.30 25.22 8.23
N ALA A 19 -22.87 25.98 7.23
CA ALA A 19 -22.58 25.43 5.91
C ALA A 19 -21.42 24.40 5.96
N ALA A 20 -20.35 24.68 6.71
CA ALA A 20 -19.25 23.73 6.92
C ALA A 20 -19.71 22.45 7.63
N ILE A 21 -20.58 22.57 8.66
CA ILE A 21 -21.16 21.42 9.36
C ILE A 21 -22.07 20.61 8.43
N LEU A 22 -22.85 21.26 7.57
CA LEU A 22 -23.72 20.58 6.61
C LEU A 22 -22.91 19.89 5.51
N LEU A 23 -21.83 20.50 5.03
CA LEU A 23 -20.93 19.90 4.05
C LEU A 23 -20.17 18.70 4.63
N THR A 24 -19.70 18.79 5.89
CA THR A 24 -19.06 17.66 6.57
C THR A 24 -20.04 16.53 6.86
N ARG A 25 -21.30 16.84 7.21
CA ARG A 25 -22.36 15.83 7.37
C ARG A 25 -22.74 15.18 6.03
N ALA A 26 -22.88 15.97 4.96
CA ALA A 26 -23.16 15.46 3.62
C ALA A 26 -21.98 14.59 3.11
N GLY A 27 -20.74 15.00 3.36
CA GLY A 27 -19.56 14.17 3.08
C GLY A 27 -19.60 12.85 3.84
N ARG A 28 -19.86 12.88 5.16
CA ARG A 28 -20.00 11.65 5.96
C ARG A 28 -21.16 10.75 5.51
N GLN A 29 -22.27 11.32 5.04
CA GLN A 29 -23.38 10.53 4.48
C GLN A 29 -23.03 9.92 3.12
N HIS A 30 -22.21 10.58 2.30
CA HIS A 30 -21.70 9.99 1.05
C HIS A 30 -20.73 8.84 1.31
N PHE A 31 -19.87 8.95 2.32
CA PHE A 31 -18.99 7.84 2.75
C PHE A 31 -19.75 6.71 3.48
N ALA A 32 -20.87 7.01 4.14
CA ALA A 32 -21.71 6.00 4.79
C ALA A 32 -22.70 5.29 3.84
N ALA A 33 -22.84 5.77 2.59
CA ALA A 33 -23.82 5.25 1.63
C ALA A 33 -23.25 4.19 0.65
N VAL A 34 -22.04 3.67 0.90
CA VAL A 34 -21.49 2.52 0.16
C VAL A 34 -21.75 1.20 0.89
N ASP A 35 -22.80 1.15 1.69
CA ASP A 35 -23.34 -0.08 2.24
C ASP A 35 -24.37 -0.64 1.25
N SER A 36 -23.86 -1.20 0.15
CA SER A 36 -24.71 -1.81 -0.87
C SER A 36 -24.16 -3.15 -1.30
N ALA A 37 -24.90 -4.15 -0.95
CA ALA A 37 -24.81 -5.53 -1.43
C ALA A 37 -23.83 -6.47 -0.72
N GLY A 38 -23.81 -6.49 0.63
CA GLY A 38 -23.28 -7.65 1.36
C GLY A 38 -21.77 -7.87 1.31
N GLY A 39 -21.01 -6.90 0.82
CA GLY A 39 -19.55 -6.92 0.83
C GLY A 39 -18.97 -6.31 2.11
N VAL A 40 -17.82 -6.81 2.54
CA VAL A 40 -17.05 -6.21 3.64
C VAL A 40 -16.24 -5.03 3.08
N SER A 41 -16.32 -3.87 3.76
CA SER A 41 -15.47 -2.71 3.40
C SER A 41 -14.04 -2.98 3.86
N LEU A 42 -13.08 -2.89 2.94
CA LEU A 42 -11.66 -3.10 3.21
C LEU A 42 -10.88 -1.79 2.95
N PRO A 43 -10.61 -0.98 3.97
CA PRO A 43 -9.63 0.09 3.85
C PRO A 43 -8.25 -0.48 3.55
N VAL A 44 -7.53 0.13 2.62
CA VAL A 44 -6.12 -0.16 2.34
C VAL A 44 -5.31 1.09 2.68
N LEU A 45 -4.37 0.98 3.62
CA LEU A 45 -3.46 2.05 3.99
C LEU A 45 -2.10 1.78 3.38
N MET A 46 -1.66 2.68 2.51
CA MET A 46 -0.40 2.58 1.79
C MET A 46 0.65 3.49 2.42
N TYR A 47 1.76 2.91 2.78
CA TYR A 47 2.97 3.56 3.28
C TYR A 47 4.15 3.27 2.34
N HIS A 48 5.27 3.97 2.58
CA HIS A 48 6.56 3.67 1.94
C HIS A 48 7.64 3.67 3.02
N GLY A 49 8.37 4.79 3.19
CA GLY A 49 9.42 4.91 4.18
C GLY A 49 8.92 5.30 5.58
N ILE A 50 9.56 4.72 6.59
CA ILE A 50 9.36 5.06 8.00
C ILE A 50 10.72 5.53 8.55
N ALA A 51 10.89 6.83 8.76
CA ALA A 51 12.17 7.35 9.22
C ALA A 51 12.01 8.62 10.08
N PRO A 52 12.93 8.88 11.02
CA PRO A 52 12.93 10.07 11.87
C PRO A 52 13.43 11.31 11.10
N VAL A 53 12.79 11.64 9.99
CA VAL A 53 13.09 12.78 9.11
C VAL A 53 11.82 13.63 8.92
N PRO A 54 11.91 14.86 8.38
CA PRO A 54 10.72 15.64 8.04
C PRO A 54 9.79 14.84 7.12
N GLU A 55 8.53 14.75 7.49
CA GLU A 55 7.53 13.95 6.78
C GLU A 55 7.26 14.47 5.37
N THR A 56 7.05 13.54 4.46
CA THR A 56 6.69 13.77 3.06
C THR A 56 5.52 12.85 2.70
N GLN A 57 5.05 12.92 1.46
CA GLN A 57 4.04 11.97 0.99
C GLN A 57 4.57 10.52 0.86
N TYR A 58 5.90 10.29 0.93
CA TYR A 58 6.53 8.97 0.79
C TYR A 58 7.31 8.54 2.04
N CYS A 59 7.35 9.35 3.07
CA CYS A 59 8.05 9.02 4.30
C CYS A 59 7.36 9.68 5.48
N ILE A 60 6.96 8.88 6.46
CA ILE A 60 6.40 9.35 7.74
C ILE A 60 7.32 8.99 8.90
N SER A 61 7.12 9.63 10.04
CA SER A 61 7.89 9.31 11.25
C SER A 61 7.41 7.99 11.89
N PRO A 62 8.26 7.30 12.66
CA PRO A 62 7.83 6.16 13.46
C PRO A 62 6.68 6.52 14.42
N GLU A 63 6.67 7.72 14.97
CA GLU A 63 5.63 8.22 15.86
C GLU A 63 4.28 8.38 15.14
N THR A 64 4.29 8.79 13.88
CA THR A 64 3.08 8.87 13.07
C THR A 64 2.55 7.48 12.74
N LEU A 65 3.40 6.54 12.31
CA LEU A 65 2.99 5.15 12.11
C LEU A 65 2.41 4.55 13.39
N GLU A 66 3.08 4.75 14.53
CA GLU A 66 2.60 4.25 15.82
C GLU A 66 1.22 4.82 16.17
N SER A 67 1.00 6.12 15.93
CA SER A 67 -0.30 6.77 16.13
C SER A 67 -1.40 6.17 15.25
N ASP A 68 -1.08 5.85 13.99
CA ASP A 68 -2.03 5.20 13.06
C ASP A 68 -2.40 3.79 13.53
N LEU A 69 -1.40 2.98 13.93
CA LEU A 69 -1.63 1.63 14.44
C LEU A 69 -2.43 1.65 15.75
N GLN A 70 -2.14 2.59 16.65
CA GLN A 70 -2.92 2.80 17.86
C GLN A 70 -4.37 3.17 17.54
N TYR A 71 -4.59 4.08 16.59
CA TYR A 71 -5.94 4.44 16.14
C TYR A 71 -6.71 3.24 15.61
N LEU A 72 -6.08 2.41 14.76
CA LEU A 72 -6.70 1.21 14.23
C LEU A 72 -7.11 0.25 15.36
N GLN A 73 -6.22 0.00 16.31
CA GLN A 73 -6.49 -0.87 17.45
C GLN A 73 -7.63 -0.32 18.33
N GLU A 74 -7.61 0.97 18.69
CA GLU A 74 -8.65 1.62 19.50
C GLU A 74 -10.03 1.61 18.82
N HIS A 75 -10.05 1.59 17.48
CA HIS A 75 -11.29 1.54 16.70
C HIS A 75 -11.66 0.13 16.23
N HIS A 76 -10.99 -0.90 16.78
CA HIS A 76 -11.25 -2.32 16.55
C HIS A 76 -11.08 -2.75 15.08
N TYR A 77 -10.15 -2.13 14.36
CA TYR A 77 -9.70 -2.65 13.08
C TYR A 77 -8.75 -3.82 13.31
N THR A 78 -8.85 -4.83 12.44
CA THR A 78 -7.96 -5.98 12.43
C THR A 78 -7.20 -5.99 11.11
N ALA A 79 -5.88 -5.96 11.17
CA ALA A 79 -5.07 -6.12 9.97
C ALA A 79 -5.25 -7.54 9.41
N VAL A 80 -5.43 -7.63 8.11
CA VAL A 80 -5.65 -8.91 7.41
C VAL A 80 -4.53 -9.18 6.42
N SER A 81 -4.19 -10.45 6.27
CA SER A 81 -3.19 -10.89 5.31
C SER A 81 -3.77 -11.06 3.90
N PRO A 82 -2.93 -11.08 2.85
CA PRO A 82 -3.35 -11.44 1.50
C PRO A 82 -4.01 -12.82 1.43
N GLU A 83 -3.51 -13.80 2.17
CA GLU A 83 -4.05 -15.16 2.21
C GLU A 83 -5.48 -15.17 2.75
N GLU A 84 -5.78 -14.38 3.81
CA GLU A 84 -7.14 -14.23 4.34
C GLU A 84 -8.07 -13.56 3.33
N LEU A 85 -7.57 -12.56 2.58
CA LEU A 85 -8.34 -11.91 1.51
C LEU A 85 -8.64 -12.86 0.36
N ILE A 86 -7.67 -13.67 -0.06
CA ILE A 86 -7.84 -14.68 -1.10
C ILE A 86 -8.87 -15.71 -0.64
N ALA A 87 -8.72 -16.25 0.57
CA ALA A 87 -9.66 -17.22 1.13
C ALA A 87 -11.08 -16.66 1.22
N TYR A 88 -11.23 -15.39 1.59
CA TYR A 88 -12.55 -14.73 1.61
C TYR A 88 -13.16 -14.61 0.21
N THR A 89 -12.39 -14.20 -0.80
CA THR A 89 -12.89 -14.07 -2.17
C THR A 89 -13.25 -15.41 -2.80
N GLU A 90 -12.59 -16.48 -2.39
CA GLU A 90 -12.89 -17.87 -2.79
C GLU A 90 -14.04 -18.50 -1.99
N GLY A 91 -14.53 -17.83 -0.95
CA GLY A 91 -15.59 -18.34 -0.08
C GLY A 91 -15.14 -19.47 0.85
N THR A 92 -13.83 -19.57 1.11
CA THR A 92 -13.22 -20.59 1.98
C THR A 92 -12.82 -20.04 3.36
N GLY A 93 -12.92 -18.72 3.57
CA GLY A 93 -12.61 -18.02 4.81
C GLY A 93 -13.52 -16.83 5.05
N ASP A 94 -13.49 -16.30 6.28
CA ASP A 94 -14.22 -15.10 6.69
C ASP A 94 -13.24 -13.98 7.03
N LEU A 95 -13.66 -12.73 6.85
CA LEU A 95 -12.92 -11.56 7.31
C LEU A 95 -13.46 -11.06 8.67
N PRO A 96 -12.63 -10.40 9.48
CA PRO A 96 -13.09 -9.74 10.70
C PRO A 96 -14.12 -8.63 10.38
N GLU A 97 -14.85 -8.17 11.38
CA GLU A 97 -15.90 -7.14 11.22
C GLU A 97 -15.37 -5.83 10.63
N LYS A 98 -14.13 -5.46 10.99
CA LYS A 98 -13.44 -4.27 10.49
C LYS A 98 -12.04 -4.65 9.98
N PRO A 99 -11.93 -5.25 8.81
CA PRO A 99 -10.63 -5.56 8.23
C PRO A 99 -9.93 -4.30 7.75
N VAL A 100 -8.60 -4.29 7.78
CA VAL A 100 -7.74 -3.29 7.16
C VAL A 100 -6.54 -3.98 6.52
N LEU A 101 -6.14 -3.59 5.33
CA LEU A 101 -4.89 -4.02 4.72
C LEU A 101 -3.85 -2.92 4.86
N LEU A 102 -2.71 -3.25 5.46
CA LEU A 102 -1.56 -2.36 5.57
C LEU A 102 -0.55 -2.73 4.48
N THR A 103 -0.07 -1.74 3.73
CA THR A 103 0.89 -1.98 2.64
C THR A 103 2.04 -0.99 2.72
N PHE A 104 3.24 -1.45 2.37
CA PHE A 104 4.44 -0.65 2.24
C PHE A 104 5.04 -0.91 0.86
N ASP A 105 5.32 0.13 0.10
CA ASP A 105 5.91 0.02 -1.23
C ASP A 105 7.43 0.28 -1.20
N ASP A 106 8.13 -0.04 -2.28
CA ASP A 106 9.54 0.14 -2.58
C ASP A 106 10.52 -0.82 -1.88
N GLY A 107 10.16 -1.46 -0.77
CA GLY A 107 11.07 -2.36 -0.05
C GLY A 107 12.21 -1.64 0.66
N LEU A 108 11.92 -0.55 1.37
CA LEU A 108 12.90 0.19 2.15
C LEU A 108 13.32 -0.57 3.41
N TYR A 109 14.61 -0.53 3.78
CA TYR A 109 15.14 -1.19 4.97
C TYR A 109 14.45 -0.78 6.28
N ASN A 110 13.99 0.46 6.36
CA ASN A 110 13.26 0.96 7.53
C ASN A 110 11.90 0.28 7.75
N ASN A 111 11.39 -0.46 6.77
CA ASN A 111 10.23 -1.31 6.99
C ASN A 111 10.58 -2.50 7.91
N LEU A 112 11.79 -3.03 7.85
CA LEU A 112 12.31 -4.02 8.80
C LEU A 112 12.68 -3.39 10.13
N SER A 113 13.51 -2.34 10.10
CA SER A 113 14.14 -1.81 11.32
C SER A 113 13.20 -0.99 12.21
N LEU A 114 12.22 -0.31 11.62
CA LEU A 114 11.31 0.63 12.32
C LEU A 114 9.84 0.25 12.22
N ALA A 115 9.34 -0.23 11.07
CA ALA A 115 7.92 -0.56 10.95
C ALA A 115 7.59 -1.93 11.58
N LEU A 116 8.37 -2.98 11.33
CA LEU A 116 8.09 -4.32 11.86
C LEU A 116 7.94 -4.33 13.40
N PRO A 117 8.84 -3.70 14.21
CA PRO A 117 8.66 -3.68 15.66
C PRO A 117 7.35 -3.02 16.12
N LEU A 118 6.84 -2.04 15.38
CA LEU A 118 5.55 -1.41 15.67
C LEU A 118 4.39 -2.32 15.27
N LEU A 119 4.46 -2.98 14.11
CA LEU A 119 3.46 -3.97 13.70
C LEU A 119 3.36 -5.11 14.73
N GLU A 120 4.49 -5.63 15.19
CA GLU A 120 4.53 -6.64 16.26
C GLU A 120 3.90 -6.13 17.56
N LYS A 121 4.23 -4.91 17.99
CA LYS A 121 3.70 -4.28 19.20
C LYS A 121 2.17 -4.16 19.19
N TYR A 122 1.59 -3.87 18.03
CA TYR A 122 0.14 -3.69 17.88
C TYR A 122 -0.58 -4.94 17.36
N ASP A 123 0.12 -6.07 17.23
CA ASP A 123 -0.41 -7.34 16.71
C ASP A 123 -1.03 -7.22 15.31
N MET A 124 -0.36 -6.49 14.42
CA MET A 124 -0.79 -6.25 13.06
C MET A 124 0.15 -6.91 12.05
N CYS A 125 -0.39 -7.24 10.89
CA CYS A 125 0.36 -7.73 9.72
C CYS A 125 0.30 -6.72 8.57
N ALA A 126 1.20 -6.85 7.60
CA ALA A 126 1.26 -5.97 6.45
C ALA A 126 1.84 -6.68 5.21
N VAL A 127 1.66 -6.05 4.05
CA VAL A 127 2.35 -6.39 2.80
C VAL A 127 3.52 -5.44 2.60
N ILE A 128 4.68 -5.95 2.19
CA ILE A 128 5.79 -5.13 1.70
C ILE A 128 6.04 -5.51 0.24
N SER A 129 5.76 -4.59 -0.69
CA SER A 129 5.98 -4.78 -2.12
C SER A 129 7.37 -4.25 -2.51
N VAL A 130 8.26 -5.13 -2.96
CA VAL A 130 9.66 -4.79 -3.21
C VAL A 130 9.95 -4.62 -4.70
N VAL A 131 10.90 -3.73 -5.00
CA VAL A 131 11.50 -3.56 -6.33
C VAL A 131 12.77 -4.42 -6.39
N GLY A 132 12.81 -5.41 -7.28
CA GLY A 132 13.91 -6.38 -7.34
C GLY A 132 15.27 -5.74 -7.58
N SER A 133 15.36 -4.86 -8.58
CA SER A 133 16.62 -4.17 -8.89
C SER A 133 17.16 -3.31 -7.74
N PHE A 134 16.29 -2.85 -6.82
CA PHE A 134 16.73 -2.11 -5.63
C PHE A 134 17.35 -3.05 -4.58
N ALA A 135 16.79 -4.25 -4.42
CA ALA A 135 17.35 -5.26 -3.52
C ALA A 135 18.74 -5.72 -3.98
N ASP A 136 18.94 -5.87 -5.27
CA ASP A 136 20.21 -6.36 -5.85
C ASP A 136 21.37 -5.35 -5.76
N VAL A 137 21.07 -4.06 -5.61
CA VAL A 137 22.11 -3.02 -5.50
C VAL A 137 22.89 -3.13 -4.19
N TYR A 138 22.30 -3.67 -3.14
CA TYR A 138 22.92 -3.72 -1.83
C TYR A 138 23.66 -5.05 -1.63
N ALA A 139 24.97 -4.97 -1.40
CA ALA A 139 25.74 -6.14 -0.99
C ALA A 139 25.30 -6.57 0.42
N PRO A 140 25.21 -7.88 0.69
CA PRO A 140 24.78 -8.40 2.00
C PRO A 140 25.55 -7.84 3.19
N ASP A 141 26.83 -7.47 2.99
CA ASP A 141 27.70 -6.89 4.02
C ASP A 141 27.68 -5.35 4.07
N ALA A 142 26.86 -4.67 3.24
CA ALA A 142 26.79 -3.22 3.26
C ALA A 142 26.08 -2.73 4.53
N PRO A 143 26.60 -1.66 5.18
CA PRO A 143 25.93 -1.11 6.36
C PRO A 143 24.59 -0.51 5.95
N HIS A 144 23.54 -0.94 6.63
CA HIS A 144 22.20 -0.42 6.43
C HIS A 144 22.04 0.98 7.02
N ASN A 145 21.15 1.75 6.43
CA ASN A 145 20.76 3.09 6.89
C ASN A 145 19.24 3.25 6.76
N ASP A 146 18.57 3.57 7.86
CA ASP A 146 17.13 3.71 7.92
C ASP A 146 16.55 4.80 6.98
N ILE A 147 17.38 5.67 6.42
CA ILE A 147 16.87 6.77 5.59
C ILE A 147 16.84 6.41 4.11
N TYR A 148 17.80 5.61 3.62
CA TYR A 148 17.98 5.41 2.17
C TYR A 148 18.31 3.98 1.73
N SER A 149 18.51 3.02 2.65
CA SER A 149 18.79 1.64 2.26
C SER A 149 17.52 0.91 1.86
N TYR A 150 17.67 -0.02 0.91
CA TYR A 150 16.64 -0.99 0.56
C TYR A 150 16.91 -2.32 1.26
N LEU A 151 15.88 -3.16 1.35
CA LEU A 151 15.97 -4.51 1.89
C LEU A 151 16.90 -5.39 1.04
N THR A 152 17.76 -6.14 1.71
CA THR A 152 18.48 -7.28 1.10
C THR A 152 17.61 -8.54 1.14
N TRP A 153 18.02 -9.60 0.46
CA TRP A 153 17.33 -10.90 0.54
C TRP A 153 17.35 -11.49 1.95
N GLU A 154 18.44 -11.28 2.72
CA GLU A 154 18.53 -11.68 4.13
C GLU A 154 17.57 -10.87 5.01
N ASP A 155 17.35 -9.59 4.73
CA ASP A 155 16.39 -8.77 5.44
C ASP A 155 14.95 -9.23 5.16
N MET A 156 14.67 -9.55 3.90
CA MET A 156 13.37 -10.09 3.49
C MET A 156 13.08 -11.45 4.13
N GLN A 157 14.09 -12.30 4.29
CA GLN A 157 13.93 -13.55 5.04
C GLN A 157 13.56 -13.27 6.52
N GLN A 158 14.15 -12.27 7.16
CA GLN A 158 13.78 -11.89 8.53
C GLN A 158 12.33 -11.39 8.62
N LEU A 159 11.86 -10.65 7.60
CA LEU A 159 10.47 -10.19 7.51
C LEU A 159 9.50 -11.38 7.39
N GLU A 160 9.78 -12.34 6.52
CA GLU A 160 9.00 -13.58 6.37
C GLU A 160 9.00 -14.40 7.67
N ASP A 161 10.16 -14.58 8.29
CA ASP A 161 10.30 -15.35 9.55
C ASP A 161 9.53 -14.73 10.73
N SER A 162 9.24 -13.43 10.68
CA SER A 162 8.42 -12.74 11.68
C SER A 162 6.97 -13.23 11.70
N GLY A 163 6.49 -13.78 10.58
CA GLY A 163 5.09 -14.15 10.39
C GLY A 163 4.12 -12.96 10.39
N ARG A 164 4.63 -11.73 10.26
CA ARG A 164 3.84 -10.50 10.21
C ARG A 164 3.78 -9.86 8.83
N ILE A 165 4.72 -10.22 7.97
CA ILE A 165 4.87 -9.61 6.66
C ILE A 165 4.64 -10.64 5.57
N THR A 166 3.82 -10.30 4.61
CA THR A 166 3.76 -10.97 3.31
C THR A 166 4.52 -10.12 2.30
N LEU A 167 5.48 -10.70 1.61
CA LEU A 167 6.21 -10.01 0.55
C LEU A 167 5.38 -9.97 -0.75
N GLY A 168 5.38 -8.82 -1.42
CA GLY A 168 4.74 -8.58 -2.71
C GLY A 168 5.73 -8.10 -3.77
N SER A 169 5.31 -8.12 -5.02
CA SER A 169 6.08 -7.60 -6.15
C SER A 169 5.73 -6.15 -6.45
N HIS A 170 6.76 -5.33 -6.68
CA HIS A 170 6.65 -3.94 -7.18
C HIS A 170 7.44 -3.75 -8.47
N THR A 171 7.48 -4.80 -9.31
CA THR A 171 8.33 -4.99 -10.50
C THR A 171 9.79 -5.32 -10.17
N TYR A 172 10.52 -5.89 -11.14
CA TYR A 172 11.96 -6.04 -11.00
C TYR A 172 12.66 -4.69 -11.29
N ASP A 173 12.45 -4.09 -12.47
CA ASP A 173 13.12 -2.84 -12.89
C ASP A 173 12.17 -1.85 -13.60
N MET A 174 10.86 -2.12 -13.63
CA MET A 174 9.86 -1.19 -14.21
C MET A 174 9.36 -0.16 -13.19
N HIS A 175 10.22 0.26 -12.24
CA HIS A 175 9.91 1.30 -11.28
C HIS A 175 10.53 2.64 -11.72
N GLU A 176 10.06 3.17 -12.86
CA GLU A 176 10.49 4.46 -13.41
C GLU A 176 9.30 5.36 -13.75
N ASN A 177 9.52 6.66 -13.78
CA ASN A 177 8.54 7.65 -14.22
C ASN A 177 9.16 8.55 -15.31
N GLY A 178 9.64 7.91 -16.35
CA GLY A 178 10.34 8.54 -17.47
C GLY A 178 9.66 8.20 -18.81
N THR A 179 10.38 7.49 -19.67
CA THR A 179 9.89 7.05 -20.99
C THR A 179 8.71 6.09 -20.85
N ARG A 180 8.81 5.14 -19.94
CA ARG A 180 7.70 4.31 -19.48
C ARG A 180 7.17 4.88 -18.16
N ARG A 181 5.89 4.78 -17.91
CA ARG A 181 5.25 5.19 -16.65
C ARG A 181 4.97 3.95 -15.80
N GLY A 182 5.89 3.63 -14.89
CA GLY A 182 5.84 2.37 -14.17
C GLY A 182 5.80 1.20 -15.16
N CYS A 183 4.95 0.22 -14.89
CA CYS A 183 4.73 -0.92 -15.78
C CYS A 183 3.62 -0.70 -16.82
N ALA A 184 3.17 0.54 -17.08
CA ALA A 184 2.14 0.79 -18.08
C ALA A 184 2.65 0.59 -19.51
N LYS A 185 1.74 0.14 -20.39
CA LYS A 185 2.03 -0.01 -21.83
C LYS A 185 2.33 1.35 -22.46
N MET A 186 3.38 1.43 -23.25
CA MET A 186 3.72 2.65 -24.01
C MET A 186 2.80 2.82 -25.22
N GLU A 187 2.58 4.07 -25.66
CA GLU A 187 1.62 4.42 -26.70
C GLU A 187 1.86 3.70 -28.05
N GLN A 188 3.12 3.47 -28.39
CA GLN A 188 3.50 2.83 -29.67
C GLN A 188 3.90 1.35 -29.51
N GLU A 189 3.73 0.79 -28.34
CA GLU A 189 4.06 -0.60 -28.03
C GLU A 189 2.92 -1.51 -28.49
N THR A 190 3.23 -2.62 -29.18
CA THR A 190 2.22 -3.63 -29.46
C THR A 190 1.83 -4.40 -28.22
N GLU A 191 0.70 -5.09 -28.23
CA GLU A 191 0.28 -5.91 -27.09
C GLU A 191 1.27 -7.05 -26.81
N GLU A 192 1.78 -7.68 -27.86
CA GLU A 192 2.76 -8.77 -27.75
C GLU A 192 4.09 -8.27 -27.16
N ALA A 193 4.60 -7.12 -27.63
CA ALA A 193 5.83 -6.54 -27.11
C ALA A 193 5.68 -6.11 -25.64
N TYR A 194 4.52 -5.54 -25.30
CA TYR A 194 4.20 -5.20 -23.91
C TYR A 194 4.12 -6.44 -23.01
N HIS A 195 3.40 -7.47 -23.47
CA HIS A 195 3.28 -8.72 -22.74
C HIS A 195 4.66 -9.33 -22.46
N GLU A 196 5.53 -9.45 -23.50
CA GLU A 196 6.87 -9.98 -23.35
C GLU A 196 7.72 -9.15 -22.39
N ALA A 197 7.67 -7.82 -22.48
CA ALA A 197 8.43 -6.93 -21.61
C ALA A 197 7.99 -7.05 -20.16
N LEU A 198 6.69 -6.99 -19.89
CA LEU A 198 6.15 -7.09 -18.54
C LEU A 198 6.35 -8.49 -17.95
N TYR A 199 6.11 -9.55 -18.74
CA TYR A 199 6.33 -10.92 -18.31
C TYR A 199 7.80 -11.16 -17.94
N THR A 200 8.73 -10.68 -18.74
CA THR A 200 10.17 -10.81 -18.48
C THR A 200 10.57 -10.12 -17.19
N ASP A 201 10.11 -8.88 -16.96
CA ASP A 201 10.41 -8.12 -15.74
C ASP A 201 9.83 -8.83 -14.49
N LEU A 202 8.55 -9.13 -14.51
CA LEU A 202 7.88 -9.71 -13.34
C LEU A 202 8.34 -11.15 -13.05
N SER A 203 8.56 -11.96 -14.10
CA SER A 203 9.06 -13.34 -13.92
C SER A 203 10.48 -13.38 -13.36
N MET A 204 11.30 -12.37 -13.66
CA MET A 204 12.64 -12.23 -13.07
C MET A 204 12.54 -12.10 -11.55
N LEU A 205 11.73 -11.17 -11.06
CA LEU A 205 11.53 -11.00 -9.61
C LEU A 205 10.87 -12.23 -8.96
N GLN A 206 9.90 -12.86 -9.61
CA GLN A 206 9.31 -14.11 -9.10
C GLN A 206 10.35 -15.24 -8.99
N THR A 207 11.29 -15.31 -9.94
CA THR A 207 12.38 -16.28 -9.90
C THR A 207 13.31 -16.01 -8.72
N GLU A 208 13.67 -14.76 -8.49
CA GLU A 208 14.53 -14.38 -7.35
C GLU A 208 13.87 -14.65 -5.99
N PHE A 209 12.57 -14.39 -5.85
CA PHE A 209 11.83 -14.78 -4.65
C PHE A 209 11.87 -16.31 -4.44
N GLN A 210 11.70 -17.08 -5.50
CA GLN A 210 11.74 -18.53 -5.41
C GLN A 210 13.16 -19.04 -5.07
N GLU A 211 14.20 -18.45 -5.65
CA GLU A 211 15.60 -18.86 -5.44
C GLU A 211 16.12 -18.47 -4.06
N ASN A 212 15.82 -17.25 -3.59
CA ASN A 212 16.35 -16.73 -2.34
C ASN A 212 15.50 -17.09 -1.12
N LEU A 213 14.16 -17.08 -1.25
CA LEU A 213 13.23 -17.21 -0.12
C LEU A 213 12.28 -18.41 -0.20
N HIS A 214 12.27 -19.13 -1.32
CA HIS A 214 11.38 -20.28 -1.59
C HIS A 214 9.88 -19.92 -1.53
N ILE A 215 9.53 -18.68 -1.83
CA ILE A 215 8.16 -18.17 -1.90
C ILE A 215 7.78 -17.78 -3.33
N GLN A 216 6.49 -17.62 -3.57
CA GLN A 216 5.94 -17.04 -4.81
C GLN A 216 4.91 -15.98 -4.42
N PRO A 217 5.23 -14.69 -4.48
CA PRO A 217 4.31 -13.61 -4.16
C PRO A 217 3.02 -13.65 -4.98
N THR A 218 1.90 -13.45 -4.30
CA THR A 218 0.57 -13.38 -4.92
C THR A 218 0.04 -11.95 -5.01
N VAL A 219 0.76 -10.98 -4.43
CA VAL A 219 0.41 -9.55 -4.42
C VAL A 219 1.31 -8.79 -5.39
N PHE A 220 0.69 -7.96 -6.21
CA PHE A 220 1.38 -7.04 -7.11
C PHE A 220 0.93 -5.59 -6.85
N ALA A 221 1.86 -4.70 -6.54
CA ALA A 221 1.61 -3.26 -6.44
C ALA A 221 2.07 -2.56 -7.73
N TYR A 222 1.17 -1.77 -8.32
CA TYR A 222 1.50 -1.02 -9.53
C TYR A 222 2.39 0.19 -9.21
N PRO A 223 3.62 0.30 -9.76
CA PRO A 223 4.47 1.46 -9.57
C PRO A 223 3.75 2.76 -9.94
N TYR A 224 3.77 3.73 -9.02
CA TYR A 224 3.08 5.03 -9.15
C TYR A 224 1.55 4.91 -9.34
N GLY A 225 0.96 3.73 -9.14
CA GLY A 225 -0.46 3.47 -9.39
C GLY A 225 -0.87 3.53 -10.87
N PHE A 226 0.07 3.42 -11.81
CA PHE A 226 -0.22 3.43 -13.25
C PHE A 226 -0.76 2.08 -13.71
N VAL A 227 -2.05 1.89 -13.53
CA VAL A 227 -2.77 0.68 -13.95
C VAL A 227 -2.91 0.64 -15.47
N CYS A 228 -2.61 -0.52 -16.04
CA CYS A 228 -2.78 -0.81 -17.46
C CYS A 228 -3.65 -2.08 -17.60
N PRO A 229 -4.82 -2.02 -18.24
CA PRO A 229 -5.69 -3.20 -18.39
C PRO A 229 -5.01 -4.37 -19.08
N GLU A 230 -4.07 -4.10 -19.98
CA GLU A 230 -3.29 -5.09 -20.73
C GLU A 230 -2.32 -5.87 -19.83
N SER A 231 -2.02 -5.38 -18.62
CA SER A 231 -1.18 -6.10 -17.64
C SER A 231 -1.88 -7.33 -17.03
N LYS A 232 -3.22 -7.32 -16.97
CA LYS A 232 -3.98 -8.35 -16.27
C LYS A 232 -3.67 -9.78 -16.73
N PRO A 233 -3.61 -10.11 -18.03
CA PRO A 233 -3.26 -11.46 -18.45
C PRO A 233 -1.89 -11.91 -17.98
N VAL A 234 -0.90 -11.01 -17.96
CA VAL A 234 0.46 -11.30 -17.49
C VAL A 234 0.49 -11.57 -16.00
N LEU A 235 -0.23 -10.75 -15.22
CA LEU A 235 -0.32 -10.94 -13.77
C LEU A 235 -0.99 -12.27 -13.40
N GLU A 236 -2.08 -12.62 -14.09
CA GLU A 236 -2.78 -13.90 -13.90
C GLU A 236 -1.87 -15.10 -14.29
N GLU A 237 -1.11 -15.01 -15.38
CA GLU A 237 -0.17 -16.05 -15.83
C GLU A 237 0.94 -16.28 -14.82
N LEU A 238 1.42 -15.22 -14.15
CA LEU A 238 2.47 -15.29 -13.12
C LEU A 238 1.96 -15.62 -11.72
N GLY A 239 0.63 -15.82 -11.56
CA GLY A 239 0.02 -16.26 -10.30
C GLY A 239 -0.31 -15.14 -9.32
N PHE A 240 -0.28 -13.87 -9.75
CA PHE A 240 -0.75 -12.78 -8.91
C PHE A 240 -2.27 -12.81 -8.77
N GLN A 241 -2.77 -12.68 -7.54
CA GLN A 241 -4.19 -12.75 -7.21
C GLN A 241 -4.73 -11.44 -6.66
N ILE A 242 -3.87 -10.61 -6.07
CA ILE A 242 -4.21 -9.30 -5.54
C ILE A 242 -3.37 -8.24 -6.24
N THR A 243 -4.03 -7.14 -6.66
CA THR A 243 -3.33 -5.98 -7.22
C THR A 243 -3.62 -4.74 -6.38
N LEU A 244 -2.59 -3.96 -6.09
CA LEU A 244 -2.65 -2.72 -5.35
C LEU A 244 -2.43 -1.53 -6.27
N THR A 245 -3.23 -0.49 -6.09
CA THR A 245 -3.20 0.72 -6.91
C THR A 245 -3.30 1.96 -6.03
N CYS A 246 -2.96 3.15 -6.56
CA CYS A 246 -3.15 4.42 -5.87
C CYS A 246 -4.52 5.07 -6.16
N LEU A 247 -5.52 4.30 -6.57
CA LEU A 247 -6.84 4.82 -6.85
C LEU A 247 -7.65 4.94 -5.56
N GLU A 248 -7.93 6.18 -5.14
CA GLU A 248 -8.78 6.47 -3.97
C GLU A 248 -10.25 6.21 -4.31
N LYS A 249 -10.70 4.99 -4.13
CA LYS A 249 -12.10 4.57 -4.32
C LYS A 249 -12.42 3.38 -3.43
N PRO A 250 -13.71 3.10 -3.12
CA PRO A 250 -14.12 1.88 -2.45
C PRO A 250 -13.66 0.63 -3.21
N ASN A 251 -13.17 -0.36 -2.48
CA ASN A 251 -12.78 -1.67 -2.98
C ASN A 251 -13.98 -2.63 -2.91
#